data_57e2e4c4512f21c0857b5157d31d9020
#
_entry.id   57e2e4c4512f21c0857b5157d31d9020
#
_cell.length_a   1.000
_cell.length_b   1.000
_cell.length_c   1.000
_cell.angle_alpha   90.00
_cell.angle_beta   90.00
_cell.angle_gamma   90.00
#
_symmetry.space_group_name_H-M   'P 1'
#
loop_
_entity.id
_entity.type
_entity.pdbx_description
1 polymer ?
#
loop_
_entity_poly.entity_id
_entity_poly.type
_entity_poly.pdbx_seq_one_letter_code
_entity_poly.pdbx_strand_id
1 'polypeptide(L)'
;ALRTFDPVLAQLARAAKHGGFKAFPDENQVQKSYDRMLALYACCLALAPGHVVDDGVMYGIRDKYGDKYRMLERNDQPTFEAMLAYASPKHIVPSIPDYNQPLNASKDAFHQQLRLFNGEVAFHARVAELRSYLKLYSSIGIEKLAGFHDEDVAAFRARLVGAKAKMRQADYKKVGAELSTPRTAPDLHFYVDGDLIRVDEPPKNASHDTF
;
A
#
# COMPACT_ATOMS: atom_id res chain seq x y z
N ALA A 1 6.22 2.02 -0.19
CA ALA A 1 5.92 2.06 1.24
C ALA A 1 6.27 0.72 1.92
N LEU A 2 5.64 -0.42 1.57
CA LEU A 2 5.89 -1.71 2.24
C LEU A 2 7.37 -2.06 2.30
N ARG A 3 8.08 -2.09 1.17
CA ARG A 3 9.52 -2.40 1.11
C ARG A 3 10.42 -1.51 1.96
N THR A 4 9.98 -0.29 2.25
CA THR A 4 10.74 0.66 3.09
C THR A 4 10.49 0.40 4.56
N PHE A 5 9.25 0.04 4.91
CA PHE A 5 8.85 -0.24 6.27
C PHE A 5 9.31 -1.62 6.76
N ASP A 6 9.32 -2.64 5.89
CA ASP A 6 9.65 -4.03 6.24
C ASP A 6 10.94 -4.16 7.07
N PRO A 7 12.11 -3.70 6.61
CA PRO A 7 13.35 -3.89 7.35
C PRO A 7 13.36 -3.12 8.69
N VAL A 8 12.75 -1.94 8.72
CA VAL A 8 12.70 -1.12 9.93
C VAL A 8 11.77 -1.76 10.96
N LEU A 9 10.57 -2.16 10.55
CA LEU A 9 9.60 -2.78 11.44
C LEU A 9 10.06 -4.15 11.94
N ALA A 10 10.73 -4.95 11.11
CA ALA A 10 11.30 -6.22 11.53
C ALA A 10 12.38 -6.03 12.63
N GLN A 11 13.24 -5.02 12.51
CA GLN A 11 14.22 -4.70 13.54
C GLN A 11 13.55 -4.20 14.83
N LEU A 12 12.57 -3.30 14.73
CA LEU A 12 11.84 -2.79 15.87
C LEU A 12 11.01 -3.88 16.57
N ALA A 13 10.40 -4.78 15.83
CA ALA A 13 9.67 -5.92 16.38
C ALA A 13 10.60 -6.87 17.17
N ARG A 14 11.81 -7.13 16.67
CA ARG A 14 12.83 -7.90 17.39
C ARG A 14 13.24 -7.18 18.67
N ALA A 15 13.52 -5.88 18.61
CA ALA A 15 13.86 -5.09 19.80
C ALA A 15 12.73 -5.12 20.83
N ALA A 16 11.48 -4.95 20.42
CA ALA A 16 10.32 -5.03 21.28
C ALA A 16 10.19 -6.39 22.00
N LYS A 17 10.52 -7.49 21.29
CA LYS A 17 10.48 -8.85 21.82
C LYS A 17 11.61 -9.15 22.83
N HIS A 18 12.81 -8.57 22.64
CA HIS A 18 14.01 -8.88 23.42
C HIS A 18 14.29 -7.91 24.58
N GLY A 19 13.33 -7.19 25.08
CA GLY A 19 13.50 -6.33 26.25
C GLY A 19 12.89 -4.94 26.11
N GLY A 20 12.12 -4.72 25.07
CA GLY A 20 11.49 -3.43 24.78
C GLY A 20 12.50 -2.41 24.27
N PHE A 21 12.09 -1.17 24.28
CA PHE A 21 12.91 -0.05 23.81
C PHE A 21 13.76 0.61 24.89
N LYS A 22 14.03 -0.10 26.00
CA LYS A 22 14.81 0.40 27.16
C LYS A 22 16.22 0.88 26.82
N ALA A 23 16.79 0.36 25.71
CA ALA A 23 18.10 0.79 25.23
C ALA A 23 18.10 2.19 24.58
N PHE A 24 16.92 2.75 24.31
CA PHE A 24 16.79 4.06 23.67
C PHE A 24 16.58 5.14 24.74
N PRO A 25 17.13 6.35 24.56
CA PRO A 25 17.00 7.45 25.52
C PRO A 25 15.55 7.84 25.80
N ASP A 26 14.67 7.67 24.81
CA ASP A 26 13.25 8.05 24.83
C ASP A 26 12.36 6.83 24.50
N GLU A 27 12.35 5.84 25.39
CA GLU A 27 11.59 4.59 25.21
C GLU A 27 10.12 4.83 24.82
N ASN A 28 9.44 5.74 25.52
CA ASN A 28 8.04 6.05 25.29
C ASN A 28 7.79 6.65 23.88
N GLN A 29 8.70 7.47 23.40
CA GLN A 29 8.57 8.09 22.10
C GLN A 29 8.84 7.09 20.97
N VAL A 30 9.82 6.21 21.16
CA VAL A 30 10.12 5.13 20.23
C VAL A 30 8.94 4.16 20.15
N GLN A 31 8.35 3.78 21.28
CA GLN A 31 7.17 2.93 21.35
C GLN A 31 5.98 3.56 20.60
N LYS A 32 5.68 4.84 20.83
CA LYS A 32 4.60 5.56 20.13
C LYS A 32 4.85 5.64 18.62
N SER A 33 6.09 5.85 18.21
CA SER A 33 6.46 5.89 16.80
C SER A 33 6.32 4.52 16.14
N TYR A 34 6.75 3.46 16.82
CA TYR A 34 6.57 2.08 16.39
C TYR A 34 5.09 1.74 16.20
N ASP A 35 4.24 2.09 17.17
CA ASP A 35 2.79 1.84 17.10
C ASP A 35 2.13 2.56 15.92
N ARG A 36 2.53 3.81 15.67
CA ARG A 36 2.06 4.57 14.50
C ARG A 36 2.53 3.95 13.18
N MET A 37 3.79 3.53 13.13
CA MET A 37 4.32 2.84 11.94
C MET A 37 3.60 1.53 11.67
N LEU A 38 3.32 0.73 12.71
CA LEU A 38 2.52 -0.50 12.59
C LEU A 38 1.12 -0.22 12.06
N ALA A 39 0.47 0.85 12.52
CA ALA A 39 -0.86 1.24 12.06
C ALA A 39 -0.87 1.61 10.57
N LEU A 40 0.08 2.43 10.12
CA LEU A 40 0.23 2.78 8.70
C LEU A 40 0.59 1.57 7.84
N TYR A 41 1.46 0.71 8.37
CA TYR A 41 1.86 -0.51 7.68
C TYR A 41 0.68 -1.48 7.53
N ALA A 42 -0.17 -1.62 8.54
CA ALA A 42 -1.39 -2.42 8.47
C ALA A 42 -2.35 -1.93 7.36
N CYS A 43 -2.50 -0.60 7.21
CA CYS A 43 -3.27 -0.04 6.09
C CYS A 43 -2.65 -0.41 4.72
N CYS A 44 -1.33 -0.30 4.58
CA CYS A 44 -0.65 -0.64 3.33
C CYS A 44 -0.73 -2.14 3.02
N LEU A 45 -0.64 -2.99 4.06
CA LEU A 45 -0.70 -4.44 3.93
C LEU A 45 -2.08 -4.92 3.50
N ALA A 46 -3.15 -4.35 4.07
CA ALA A 46 -4.53 -4.67 3.67
C ALA A 46 -4.79 -4.37 2.18
N LEU A 47 -4.12 -3.35 1.62
CA LEU A 47 -4.23 -2.98 0.20
C LEU A 47 -3.31 -3.78 -0.72
N ALA A 48 -2.40 -4.58 -0.18
CA ALA A 48 -1.43 -5.37 -0.94
C ALA A 48 -1.48 -6.86 -0.55
N PRO A 49 -2.59 -7.56 -0.87
CA PRO A 49 -2.72 -8.97 -0.54
C PRO A 49 -1.64 -9.79 -1.26
N GLY A 50 -0.99 -10.68 -0.53
CA GLY A 50 0.11 -11.51 -1.03
C GLY A 50 1.51 -10.96 -0.75
N HIS A 51 1.65 -9.82 -0.05
CA HIS A 51 2.93 -9.37 0.47
C HIS A 51 3.38 -10.25 1.64
N VAL A 52 4.63 -10.73 1.59
CA VAL A 52 5.21 -11.56 2.66
C VAL A 52 5.70 -10.64 3.77
N VAL A 53 5.25 -10.88 4.98
CA VAL A 53 5.54 -10.07 6.16
C VAL A 53 6.30 -10.90 7.19
N ASP A 54 7.23 -10.27 7.92
CA ASP A 54 7.90 -10.88 9.06
C ASP A 54 6.88 -11.25 10.15
N ASP A 55 6.99 -12.47 10.70
CA ASP A 55 6.05 -12.99 11.70
C ASP A 55 5.96 -12.12 12.96
N GLY A 56 7.06 -11.50 13.36
CA GLY A 56 7.08 -10.60 14.52
C GLY A 56 6.29 -9.33 14.28
N VAL A 57 6.35 -8.78 13.06
CA VAL A 57 5.56 -7.60 12.66
C VAL A 57 4.09 -7.95 12.58
N MET A 58 3.77 -9.10 11.97
CA MET A 58 2.38 -9.57 11.87
C MET A 58 1.78 -9.85 13.25
N TYR A 59 2.57 -10.42 14.18
CA TYR A 59 2.15 -10.59 15.56
C TYR A 59 1.82 -9.23 16.22
N GLY A 60 2.68 -8.22 16.07
CA GLY A 60 2.44 -6.88 16.59
C GLY A 60 1.17 -6.22 16.03
N ILE A 61 0.88 -6.43 14.74
CA ILE A 61 -0.36 -5.94 14.12
C ILE A 61 -1.59 -6.64 14.71
N ARG A 62 -1.55 -7.96 14.84
CA ARG A 62 -2.67 -8.74 15.38
C ARG A 62 -2.94 -8.42 16.85
N ASP A 63 -1.89 -8.26 17.62
CA ASP A 63 -1.98 -7.94 19.05
C ASP A 63 -2.62 -6.57 19.28
N LYS A 64 -2.16 -5.54 18.55
CA LYS A 64 -2.60 -4.15 18.79
C LYS A 64 -3.81 -3.73 17.95
N TYR A 65 -3.93 -4.23 16.75
CA TYR A 65 -4.91 -3.77 15.74
C TYR A 65 -5.73 -4.90 15.12
N GLY A 66 -5.80 -6.09 15.72
CA GLY A 66 -6.40 -7.27 15.13
C GLY A 66 -7.80 -7.06 14.57
N ASP A 67 -8.71 -6.44 15.34
CA ASP A 67 -10.07 -6.18 14.89
C ASP A 67 -10.11 -5.12 13.78
N LYS A 68 -9.32 -4.05 13.93
CA LYS A 68 -9.19 -3.01 12.90
C LYS A 68 -8.60 -3.58 11.62
N TYR A 69 -7.60 -4.45 11.73
CA TYR A 69 -6.97 -5.07 10.57
C TYR A 69 -7.96 -5.93 9.78
N ARG A 70 -8.85 -6.69 10.45
CA ARG A 70 -9.93 -7.42 9.78
C ARG A 70 -10.92 -6.50 9.05
N MET A 71 -11.19 -5.31 9.61
CA MET A 71 -12.03 -4.32 8.94
C MET A 71 -11.32 -3.72 7.72
N LEU A 72 -10.00 -3.44 7.83
CA LEU A 72 -9.20 -2.98 6.70
C LEU A 72 -9.18 -4.00 5.54
N GLU A 73 -9.07 -5.29 5.85
CA GLU A 73 -9.15 -6.37 4.83
C GLU A 73 -10.50 -6.42 4.12
N ARG A 74 -11.57 -5.94 4.77
CA ARG A 74 -12.91 -5.78 4.18
C ARG A 74 -13.11 -4.46 3.46
N ASN A 75 -12.05 -3.66 3.30
CA ASN A 75 -12.09 -2.33 2.70
C ASN A 75 -13.01 -1.34 3.43
N ASP A 76 -13.12 -1.45 4.76
CA ASP A 76 -13.90 -0.52 5.57
C ASP A 76 -13.23 0.86 5.60
N GLN A 77 -13.78 1.80 4.84
CA GLN A 77 -13.21 3.13 4.66
C GLN A 77 -13.10 3.92 5.97
N PRO A 78 -14.10 3.94 6.88
CA PRO A 78 -13.97 4.63 8.15
C PRO A 78 -12.79 4.16 9.00
N THR A 79 -12.47 2.86 8.95
CA THR A 79 -11.32 2.30 9.65
C THR A 79 -10.00 2.77 9.06
N PHE A 80 -9.88 2.86 7.72
CA PHE A 80 -8.72 3.46 7.07
C PHE A 80 -8.50 4.92 7.49
N GLU A 81 -9.57 5.71 7.52
CA GLU A 81 -9.53 7.11 7.95
C GLU A 81 -9.10 7.26 9.40
N ALA A 82 -9.66 6.45 10.29
CA ALA A 82 -9.31 6.47 11.71
C ALA A 82 -7.85 6.07 11.95
N MET A 83 -7.36 5.07 11.22
CA MET A 83 -5.96 4.62 11.32
C MET A 83 -5.01 5.70 10.79
N LEU A 84 -5.33 6.35 9.66
CA LEU A 84 -4.54 7.46 9.14
C LEU A 84 -4.53 8.64 10.11
N ALA A 85 -5.68 9.04 10.63
CA ALA A 85 -5.80 10.16 11.57
C ALA A 85 -4.97 9.93 12.85
N TYR A 86 -4.92 8.69 13.33
CA TYR A 86 -4.10 8.30 14.48
C TYR A 86 -2.60 8.32 14.15
N ALA A 87 -2.21 7.75 13.02
CA ALA A 87 -0.83 7.37 12.74
C ALA A 87 -0.07 8.35 11.86
N SER A 88 -0.78 9.18 11.06
CA SER A 88 -0.10 10.12 10.17
C SER A 88 0.66 11.19 10.96
N PRO A 89 1.82 11.62 10.46
CA PRO A 89 2.51 12.77 11.02
C PRO A 89 1.63 14.01 10.89
N LYS A 90 1.79 14.96 11.82
CA LYS A 90 1.09 16.24 11.73
C LYS A 90 1.58 16.99 10.49
N HIS A 91 0.65 17.42 9.67
CA HIS A 91 0.97 18.15 8.45
C HIS A 91 1.29 19.60 8.77
N ILE A 92 2.38 20.09 8.20
CA ILE A 92 2.75 21.49 8.24
C ILE A 92 2.11 22.15 7.02
N VAL A 93 1.35 23.22 7.25
CA VAL A 93 0.78 24.04 6.17
C VAL A 93 1.93 24.78 5.48
N PRO A 94 2.16 24.61 4.17
CA PRO A 94 3.30 25.22 3.48
C PRO A 94 3.13 26.74 3.24
N SER A 95 1.95 27.29 3.50
CA SER A 95 1.64 28.71 3.36
C SER A 95 1.62 29.42 4.71
N ILE A 96 1.92 30.72 4.70
CA ILE A 96 1.77 31.56 5.89
C ILE A 96 0.28 31.54 6.29
N PRO A 97 -0.05 31.20 7.54
CA PRO A 97 -1.43 31.18 7.99
C PRO A 97 -2.02 32.60 7.90
N ASP A 98 -3.23 32.71 7.38
CA ASP A 98 -4.00 33.96 7.48
C ASP A 98 -4.58 34.03 8.89
N TYR A 99 -3.99 34.90 9.72
CA TYR A 99 -4.39 35.07 11.13
C TYR A 99 -5.79 35.68 11.29
N ASN A 100 -6.40 36.18 10.22
CA ASN A 100 -7.76 36.71 10.20
C ASN A 100 -8.82 35.63 9.94
N GLN A 101 -8.42 34.43 9.54
CA GLN A 101 -9.32 33.31 9.33
C GLN A 101 -9.53 32.51 10.63
N PRO A 102 -10.73 31.95 10.84
CA PRO A 102 -10.99 31.12 12.02
C PRO A 102 -10.04 29.90 12.04
N LEU A 103 -9.65 29.48 13.23
CA LEU A 103 -8.68 28.43 13.56
C LEU A 103 -8.84 27.07 12.86
N ASN A 104 -9.83 26.91 11.99
CA ASN A 104 -10.07 25.68 11.22
C ASN A 104 -9.18 25.50 10.00
N ALA A 105 -8.44 26.52 9.56
CA ALA A 105 -7.54 26.43 8.39
C ALA A 105 -6.46 25.35 8.54
N SER A 106 -6.04 25.02 9.77
CA SER A 106 -5.09 23.93 10.03
C SER A 106 -5.66 22.53 9.76
N LYS A 107 -6.98 22.37 9.75
CA LYS A 107 -7.64 21.11 9.47
C LYS A 107 -7.79 20.84 7.96
N ASP A 108 -7.77 21.88 7.15
CA ASP A 108 -7.98 21.77 5.70
C ASP A 108 -6.85 20.98 5.02
N ALA A 109 -5.60 21.16 5.45
CA ALA A 109 -4.46 20.39 4.94
C ALA A 109 -4.64 18.88 5.22
N PHE A 110 -5.09 18.53 6.43
CA PHE A 110 -5.38 17.14 6.79
C PHE A 110 -6.55 16.57 5.98
N HIS A 111 -7.64 17.33 5.82
CA HIS A 111 -8.80 16.89 5.03
C HIS A 111 -8.46 16.70 3.55
N GLN A 112 -7.62 17.55 2.97
CA GLN A 112 -7.14 17.37 1.61
C GLN A 112 -6.32 16.09 1.46
N GLN A 113 -5.42 15.81 2.39
CA GLN A 113 -4.63 14.57 2.37
C GLN A 113 -5.50 13.33 2.63
N LEU A 114 -6.48 13.42 3.52
CA LEU A 114 -7.44 12.36 3.77
C LEU A 114 -8.23 12.03 2.50
N ARG A 115 -8.66 13.05 1.75
CA ARG A 115 -9.36 12.87 0.47
C ARG A 115 -8.48 12.16 -0.56
N LEU A 116 -7.19 12.55 -0.67
CA LEU A 116 -6.25 11.87 -1.55
C LEU A 116 -6.00 10.43 -1.12
N PHE A 117 -5.81 10.21 0.18
CA PHE A 117 -5.64 8.87 0.73
C PHE A 117 -6.86 7.97 0.46
N ASN A 118 -8.07 8.47 0.66
CA ASN A 118 -9.30 7.73 0.38
C ASN A 118 -9.43 7.38 -1.10
N GLY A 119 -9.03 8.28 -1.99
CA GLY A 119 -8.97 8.00 -3.43
C GLY A 119 -7.98 6.88 -3.76
N GLU A 120 -6.82 6.85 -3.10
CA GLU A 120 -5.84 5.78 -3.26
C GLU A 120 -6.34 4.44 -2.68
N VAL A 121 -6.98 4.46 -1.50
CA VAL A 121 -7.60 3.26 -0.91
C VAL A 121 -8.65 2.67 -1.85
N ALA A 122 -9.58 3.49 -2.33
CA ALA A 122 -10.61 3.05 -3.27
C ALA A 122 -10.03 2.50 -4.57
N PHE A 123 -8.98 3.14 -5.11
CA PHE A 123 -8.27 2.65 -6.28
C PHE A 123 -7.64 1.28 -6.04
N HIS A 124 -6.90 1.11 -4.93
CA HIS A 124 -6.22 -0.16 -4.62
C HIS A 124 -7.19 -1.29 -4.30
N ALA A 125 -8.33 -1.01 -3.66
CA ALA A 125 -9.38 -1.98 -3.44
C ALA A 125 -9.90 -2.56 -4.77
N ARG A 126 -10.17 -1.70 -5.75
CA ARG A 126 -10.59 -2.12 -7.10
C ARG A 126 -9.49 -2.84 -7.88
N VAL A 127 -8.23 -2.47 -7.67
CA VAL A 127 -7.08 -3.19 -8.27
C VAL A 127 -6.94 -4.60 -7.69
N ALA A 128 -7.18 -4.80 -6.40
CA ALA A 128 -7.17 -6.11 -5.78
C ALA A 128 -8.24 -7.03 -6.37
N GLU A 129 -9.44 -6.51 -6.59
CA GLU A 129 -10.54 -7.20 -7.25
C GLU A 129 -10.21 -7.55 -8.70
N LEU A 130 -9.69 -6.58 -9.48
CA LEU A 130 -9.21 -6.79 -10.84
C LEU A 130 -8.16 -7.91 -10.91
N ARG A 131 -7.21 -7.94 -9.97
CA ARG A 131 -6.19 -9.01 -9.90
C ARG A 131 -6.80 -10.39 -9.71
N SER A 132 -7.87 -10.50 -8.92
CA SER A 132 -8.56 -11.78 -8.72
C SER A 132 -9.13 -12.31 -10.02
N TYR A 133 -9.76 -11.46 -10.83
CA TYR A 133 -10.24 -11.84 -12.16
C TYR A 133 -9.10 -12.19 -13.12
N LEU A 134 -8.04 -11.38 -13.17
CA LEU A 134 -6.92 -11.63 -14.09
C LEU A 134 -6.12 -12.91 -13.74
N LYS A 135 -6.23 -13.43 -12.52
CA LYS A 135 -5.65 -14.74 -12.16
C LYS A 135 -6.48 -15.93 -12.64
N LEU A 136 -7.77 -15.72 -12.94
CA LEU A 136 -8.68 -16.77 -13.40
C LEU A 136 -8.67 -16.95 -14.92
N TYR A 137 -8.33 -15.90 -15.68
CA TYR A 137 -8.43 -15.88 -17.13
C TYR A 137 -7.06 -15.68 -17.77
N SER A 138 -6.72 -16.49 -18.77
CA SER A 138 -5.55 -16.27 -19.64
C SER A 138 -5.80 -15.13 -20.64
N SER A 139 -7.06 -14.96 -21.06
CA SER A 139 -7.50 -13.84 -21.90
C SER A 139 -8.96 -13.50 -21.60
N ILE A 140 -9.29 -12.21 -21.59
CA ILE A 140 -10.64 -11.73 -21.35
C ILE A 140 -10.90 -10.42 -22.09
N GLY A 141 -12.11 -10.25 -22.65
CA GLY A 141 -12.54 -9.01 -23.29
C GLY A 141 -12.68 -7.86 -22.27
N ILE A 142 -12.25 -6.66 -22.68
CA ILE A 142 -12.33 -5.46 -21.84
C ILE A 142 -13.78 -5.13 -21.47
N GLU A 143 -14.70 -5.19 -22.43
CA GLU A 143 -16.14 -4.94 -22.20
C GLU A 143 -16.72 -5.89 -21.17
N LYS A 144 -16.39 -7.18 -21.28
CA LYS A 144 -16.86 -8.19 -20.33
C LYS A 144 -16.35 -7.93 -18.92
N LEU A 145 -15.08 -7.58 -18.80
CA LEU A 145 -14.47 -7.30 -17.49
C LEU A 145 -14.96 -5.98 -16.92
N ALA A 146 -15.18 -4.96 -17.74
CA ALA A 146 -15.81 -3.70 -17.34
C ALA A 146 -17.24 -3.93 -16.82
N GLY A 147 -18.02 -4.80 -17.49
CA GLY A 147 -19.35 -5.20 -17.02
C GLY A 147 -19.35 -5.93 -15.68
N PHE A 148 -18.30 -6.67 -15.33
CA PHE A 148 -18.19 -7.26 -13.98
C PHE A 148 -17.98 -6.22 -12.87
N HIS A 149 -17.47 -5.03 -13.24
CA HIS A 149 -17.20 -3.93 -12.34
C HIS A 149 -18.25 -2.81 -12.38
N ASP A 150 -19.31 -2.99 -13.17
CA ASP A 150 -20.35 -1.96 -13.42
C ASP A 150 -19.75 -0.62 -13.85
N GLU A 151 -18.69 -0.64 -14.67
CA GLU A 151 -17.98 0.54 -15.13
C GLU A 151 -18.08 0.73 -16.64
N ASP A 152 -18.01 1.99 -17.06
CA ASP A 152 -17.83 2.34 -18.47
C ASP A 152 -16.49 1.84 -19.01
N VAL A 153 -16.48 1.36 -20.26
CA VAL A 153 -15.29 0.75 -20.91
C VAL A 153 -14.11 1.72 -20.96
N ALA A 154 -14.36 3.02 -21.21
CA ALA A 154 -13.29 4.02 -21.29
C ALA A 154 -12.69 4.28 -19.88
N ALA A 155 -13.52 4.41 -18.86
CA ALA A 155 -13.09 4.55 -17.47
C ALA A 155 -12.31 3.32 -17.00
N PHE A 156 -12.80 2.12 -17.35
CA PHE A 156 -12.13 0.86 -17.05
C PHE A 156 -10.75 0.74 -17.71
N ARG A 157 -10.61 1.13 -19.00
CA ARG A 157 -9.31 1.20 -19.68
C ARG A 157 -8.33 2.13 -18.96
N ALA A 158 -8.76 3.32 -18.58
CA ALA A 158 -7.93 4.27 -17.86
C ALA A 158 -7.45 3.66 -16.52
N ARG A 159 -8.33 2.95 -15.82
CA ARG A 159 -7.99 2.23 -14.57
C ARG A 159 -7.00 1.11 -14.81
N LEU A 160 -7.14 0.32 -15.88
CA LEU A 160 -6.16 -0.73 -16.25
C LEU A 160 -4.77 -0.16 -16.48
N VAL A 161 -4.67 0.93 -17.23
CA VAL A 161 -3.40 1.63 -17.46
C VAL A 161 -2.81 2.15 -16.16
N GLY A 162 -3.63 2.77 -15.32
CA GLY A 162 -3.23 3.25 -13.99
C GLY A 162 -2.74 2.12 -13.08
N ALA A 163 -3.46 0.99 -13.06
CA ALA A 163 -3.06 -0.20 -12.32
C ALA A 163 -1.70 -0.74 -12.79
N LYS A 164 -1.51 -0.85 -14.11
CA LYS A 164 -0.23 -1.28 -14.69
C LYS A 164 0.92 -0.33 -14.36
N ALA A 165 0.68 0.98 -14.40
CA ALA A 165 1.68 1.98 -14.04
C ALA A 165 2.07 1.87 -12.56
N LYS A 166 1.11 1.67 -11.65
CA LYS A 166 1.37 1.49 -10.22
C LYS A 166 2.03 0.15 -9.88
N MET A 167 1.85 -0.89 -10.70
CA MET A 167 2.54 -2.17 -10.55
C MET A 167 4.02 -2.09 -10.94
N ARG A 168 4.42 -1.11 -11.74
CA ARG A 168 5.83 -0.88 -12.07
C ARG A 168 6.56 -0.39 -10.83
N GLN A 169 7.59 -1.14 -10.43
CA GLN A 169 8.46 -0.78 -9.33
C GLN A 169 9.89 -0.61 -9.84
N ALA A 170 10.52 0.49 -9.47
CA ALA A 170 11.95 0.66 -9.70
C ALA A 170 12.71 -0.10 -8.62
N ASP A 171 13.49 -1.08 -9.02
CA ASP A 171 14.41 -1.80 -8.11
C ASP A 171 15.73 -1.05 -8.09
N TYR A 172 15.93 -0.25 -7.07
CA TYR A 172 17.21 0.40 -6.80
C TYR A 172 18.15 -0.58 -6.10
N LYS A 173 18.64 -1.58 -6.82
CA LYS A 173 19.78 -2.34 -6.32
C LYS A 173 21.02 -1.46 -6.47
N LYS A 174 21.71 -1.20 -5.37
CA LYS A 174 23.06 -0.60 -5.34
C LYS A 174 24.08 -1.56 -5.96
N VAL A 175 24.12 -1.64 -7.26
CA VAL A 175 25.22 -2.27 -7.98
C VAL A 175 25.56 -1.33 -9.13
N GLY A 176 26.60 -0.50 -8.91
CA GLY A 176 27.13 0.38 -9.95
C GLY A 176 26.07 1.34 -10.54
N ALA A 177 26.43 2.52 -10.90
CA ALA A 177 25.61 3.66 -11.28
C ALA A 177 24.61 3.46 -12.45
N GLU A 178 24.14 2.27 -12.74
CA GLU A 178 23.10 2.01 -13.74
C GLU A 178 21.74 1.87 -13.05
N LEU A 179 20.81 2.75 -13.44
CA LEU A 179 19.41 2.68 -13.06
C LEU A 179 18.85 1.32 -13.50
N SER A 180 18.51 0.46 -12.54
CA SER A 180 17.90 -0.82 -12.86
C SER A 180 16.57 -0.62 -13.59
N THR A 181 16.32 -1.42 -14.61
CA THR A 181 15.06 -1.41 -15.37
C THR A 181 13.87 -1.59 -14.44
N PRO A 182 12.79 -0.80 -14.59
CA PRO A 182 11.62 -0.95 -13.77
C PRO A 182 11.05 -2.36 -13.93
N ARG A 183 10.98 -3.12 -12.83
CA ARG A 183 10.37 -4.45 -12.81
C ARG A 183 8.89 -4.32 -12.46
N THR A 184 8.05 -5.05 -13.16
CA THR A 184 6.65 -5.24 -12.81
C THR A 184 6.57 -6.16 -11.59
N ALA A 185 5.56 -5.98 -10.72
CA ALA A 185 5.31 -6.89 -9.61
C ALA A 185 5.22 -8.35 -10.13
N PRO A 186 5.95 -9.30 -9.50
CA PRO A 186 6.24 -10.60 -10.11
C PRO A 186 5.06 -11.56 -10.23
N ASP A 187 3.90 -11.23 -9.68
CA ASP A 187 2.78 -12.16 -9.55
C ASP A 187 1.67 -12.02 -10.61
N LEU A 188 1.71 -10.98 -11.43
CA LEU A 188 0.73 -10.76 -12.50
C LEU A 188 1.32 -9.93 -13.63
N HIS A 189 1.42 -10.53 -14.80
CA HIS A 189 1.80 -9.86 -16.03
C HIS A 189 0.62 -9.87 -16.99
N PHE A 190 0.16 -8.70 -17.42
CA PHE A 190 -0.89 -8.60 -18.43
C PHE A 190 -0.59 -7.47 -19.41
N TYR A 191 -1.14 -7.57 -20.61
CA TYR A 191 -1.11 -6.52 -21.62
C TYR A 191 -2.46 -6.41 -22.32
N VAL A 192 -2.71 -5.27 -22.92
CA VAL A 192 -3.93 -4.98 -23.64
C VAL A 192 -3.60 -5.06 -25.12
N ASP A 193 -4.31 -5.95 -25.82
CA ASP A 193 -4.20 -6.19 -27.27
C ASP A 193 -5.56 -5.86 -27.89
N GLY A 194 -5.71 -4.65 -28.41
CA GLY A 194 -7.00 -4.15 -28.89
C GLY A 194 -8.05 -4.10 -27.78
N ASP A 195 -9.07 -4.94 -27.88
CA ASP A 195 -10.16 -5.07 -26.90
C ASP A 195 -10.00 -6.30 -26.00
N LEU A 196 -8.87 -6.98 -26.07
CA LEU A 196 -8.56 -8.14 -25.25
C LEU A 196 -7.48 -7.81 -24.24
N ILE A 197 -7.66 -8.28 -23.03
CA ILE A 197 -6.62 -8.34 -21.99
C ILE A 197 -6.03 -9.75 -22.04
N ARG A 198 -4.73 -9.85 -22.24
CA ARG A 198 -3.99 -11.11 -22.17
C ARG A 198 -3.14 -11.13 -20.93
N VAL A 199 -3.17 -12.26 -20.23
CA VAL A 199 -2.38 -12.47 -19.00
C VAL A 199 -1.25 -13.43 -19.34
N ASP A 200 -0.03 -12.98 -19.14
CA ASP A 200 1.14 -13.83 -19.29
C ASP A 200 1.48 -14.48 -17.95
N GLU A 201 1.83 -15.76 -17.99
CA GLU A 201 2.44 -16.40 -16.84
C GLU A 201 3.79 -15.73 -16.55
N PRO A 202 4.08 -15.38 -15.28
CA PRO A 202 5.39 -14.85 -14.93
C PRO A 202 6.46 -15.88 -15.33
N PRO A 203 7.60 -15.43 -15.88
CA PRO A 203 8.67 -16.34 -16.26
C PRO A 203 9.10 -17.16 -15.05
N LYS A 204 9.05 -18.49 -15.17
CA LYS A 204 9.31 -19.46 -14.10
C LYS A 204 10.74 -19.42 -13.54
N ASN A 205 11.65 -18.60 -14.10
CA ASN A 205 13.09 -18.69 -13.88
C ASN A 205 13.73 -17.46 -13.22
N ALA A 206 13.02 -16.69 -12.41
CA ALA A 206 13.64 -15.55 -11.73
C ALA A 206 14.10 -15.81 -10.28
N SER A 207 14.03 -17.04 -9.76
CA SER A 207 14.23 -17.28 -8.33
C SER A 207 15.33 -18.31 -7.96
N HIS A 208 16.07 -18.86 -8.92
CA HIS A 208 17.01 -19.96 -8.58
C HIS A 208 18.50 -19.73 -8.88
N ASP A 209 18.91 -18.59 -9.41
CA ASP A 209 20.33 -18.32 -9.68
C ASP A 209 20.87 -17.14 -8.86
N THR A 210 20.82 -17.24 -7.56
CA THR A 210 21.73 -16.46 -6.67
C THR A 210 21.96 -17.25 -5.39
N PHE A 211 22.88 -18.20 -5.50
CA PHE A 211 23.74 -18.59 -4.39
C PHE A 211 24.99 -17.74 -4.40
#